data_e6c63ab5f158a9ac3038b8241874f4ce
#
_entry.id   e6c63ab5f158a9ac3038b8241874f4ce
#
_cell.length_a   1.000
_cell.length_b   1.000
_cell.length_c   1.000
_cell.angle_alpha   90.00
_cell.angle_beta   90.00
_cell.angle_gamma   90.00
#
_symmetry.space_group_name_H-M   'P 1'
#
loop_
_entity.id
_entity.type
_entity.pdbx_description
1 polymer ?
#
loop_
_entity_poly.entity_id
_entity_poly.type
_entity_poly.pdbx_seq_one_letter_code
_entity_poly.pdbx_strand_id
1 'polypeptide(L)'
;MWNRSISLPIKRTVHEDSEGFEKEEWEYMTGIRASFKDATRQDKILAQQVGYNASMIVEIAACVYNNAPFLIDESTGEIFDIKQTFRPEKSRMILLTVEKRENGRF
;
A
#
# COMPACT_ATOMS: atom_id res chain seq x y z
N MET A 1 11.49 5.81 12.39
CA MET A 1 10.91 4.97 13.45
C MET A 1 9.59 4.38 12.97
N TRP A 2 9.38 3.10 13.22
CA TRP A 2 8.16 2.40 12.83
C TRP A 2 7.02 2.79 13.76
N ASN A 3 5.92 3.29 13.22
CA ASN A 3 4.79 3.74 14.04
C ASN A 3 3.49 2.96 13.79
N ARG A 4 3.45 2.12 12.76
CA ARG A 4 2.25 1.31 12.44
C ARG A 4 2.64 -0.02 11.82
N SER A 5 1.69 -0.96 11.87
CA SER A 5 1.79 -2.23 11.15
C SER A 5 0.82 -2.23 9.98
N ILE A 6 1.24 -2.78 8.87
CA ILE A 6 0.43 -2.87 7.65
C ILE A 6 0.41 -4.29 7.11
N SER A 7 -0.56 -4.57 6.25
CA SER A 7 -0.64 -5.79 5.46
C SER A 7 -0.46 -5.45 3.99
N LEU A 8 0.29 -6.29 3.27
CA LEU A 8 0.46 -6.16 1.83
C LEU A 8 -0.07 -7.41 1.13
N PRO A 9 -0.81 -7.27 0.02
CA PRO A 9 -1.22 -8.42 -0.78
C PRO A 9 0.01 -8.99 -1.50
N ILE A 10 0.22 -10.29 -1.37
CA ILE A 10 1.40 -10.95 -1.95
C ILE A 10 1.05 -11.89 -3.08
N LYS A 11 -0.17 -12.41 -3.11
CA LYS A 11 -0.59 -13.35 -4.13
C LYS A 11 -2.09 -13.25 -4.36
N ARG A 12 -2.47 -13.24 -5.62
CA ARG A 12 -3.87 -13.32 -6.04
C ARG A 12 -4.14 -14.74 -6.53
N THR A 13 -5.13 -15.38 -5.94
CA THR A 13 -5.57 -16.71 -6.33
C THR A 13 -6.99 -16.61 -6.88
N VAL A 14 -7.21 -17.21 -8.04
CA VAL A 14 -8.55 -17.31 -8.63
C VAL A 14 -9.01 -18.77 -8.46
N HIS A 15 -10.12 -18.94 -7.77
CA HIS A 15 -10.75 -20.25 -7.59
C HIS A 15 -12.07 -20.30 -8.34
N GLU A 16 -12.30 -21.43 -8.98
CA GLU A 16 -13.59 -21.75 -9.56
C GLU A 16 -14.36 -22.60 -8.54
N ASP A 17 -15.56 -22.14 -8.13
CA ASP A 17 -16.36 -22.90 -7.18
C ASP A 17 -17.12 -24.02 -7.88
N SER A 18 -17.89 -24.83 -7.12
CA SER A 18 -18.64 -25.95 -7.63
C SER A 18 -19.78 -25.57 -8.58
N GLU A 19 -20.15 -24.29 -8.62
CA GLU A 19 -21.18 -23.73 -9.50
C GLU A 19 -20.59 -23.02 -10.71
N GLY A 20 -19.27 -23.01 -10.86
CA GLY A 20 -18.58 -22.40 -11.98
C GLY A 20 -18.32 -20.89 -11.83
N PHE A 21 -18.51 -20.32 -10.65
CA PHE A 21 -18.18 -18.93 -10.37
C PHE A 21 -16.73 -18.76 -9.96
N GLU A 22 -16.07 -17.78 -10.53
CA GLU A 22 -14.71 -17.43 -10.14
C GLU A 22 -14.72 -16.61 -8.88
N LYS A 23 -13.90 -17.02 -7.89
CA LYS A 23 -13.64 -16.24 -6.70
C LYS A 23 -12.19 -15.81 -6.70
N GLU A 24 -11.97 -14.51 -6.45
CA GLU A 24 -10.63 -13.97 -6.28
C GLU A 24 -10.32 -13.88 -4.79
N GLU A 25 -9.19 -14.45 -4.40
CA GLU A 25 -8.70 -14.33 -3.04
C GLU A 25 -7.28 -13.81 -3.06
N TRP A 26 -7.00 -12.90 -2.12
CA TRP A 26 -5.66 -12.38 -1.91
C TRP A 26 -5.04 -13.03 -0.67
N GLU A 27 -3.79 -13.41 -0.81
CA GLU A 27 -2.97 -13.75 0.35
C GLU A 27 -2.24 -12.50 0.78
N TYR A 28 -2.14 -12.29 2.10
CA TYR A 28 -1.54 -11.09 2.66
C TYR A 28 -0.34 -11.43 3.51
N MET A 29 0.70 -10.61 3.40
CA MET A 29 1.78 -10.58 4.36
C MET A 29 1.38 -9.57 5.45
N THR A 30 1.22 -10.03 6.68
CA THR A 30 0.77 -9.21 7.82
C THR A 30 1.94 -8.84 8.72
N GLY A 31 1.72 -7.89 9.63
CA GLY A 31 2.72 -7.51 10.62
C GLY A 31 3.93 -6.77 10.05
N ILE A 32 3.79 -6.16 8.88
CA ILE A 32 4.86 -5.37 8.28
C ILE A 32 4.95 -4.03 8.99
N ARG A 33 6.13 -3.73 9.53
CA ARG A 33 6.34 -2.46 10.21
C ARG A 33 6.51 -1.34 9.20
N ALA A 34 5.81 -0.25 9.44
CA ALA A 34 5.79 0.90 8.54
C ALA A 34 5.85 2.20 9.31
N SER A 35 6.45 3.22 8.71
CA SER A 35 6.40 4.60 9.17
C SER A 35 5.46 5.39 8.28
N PHE A 36 4.41 5.97 8.85
CA PHE A 36 3.48 6.82 8.13
C PHE A 36 3.83 8.27 8.39
N LYS A 37 3.93 9.05 7.31
CA LYS A 37 4.17 10.49 7.36
C LYS A 37 3.13 11.19 6.50
N ASP A 38 2.73 12.38 6.90
CA ASP A 38 1.88 13.20 6.05
C ASP A 38 2.62 13.58 4.77
N ALA A 39 1.90 13.56 3.65
CA ALA A 39 2.45 14.01 2.39
C ALA A 39 2.76 15.51 2.48
N THR A 40 3.94 15.91 2.00
CA THR A 40 4.32 17.32 1.98
C THR A 40 3.51 18.06 0.92
N ARG A 41 3.53 19.40 0.99
CA ARG A 41 2.89 20.24 -0.03
C ARG A 41 3.43 19.93 -1.43
N GLN A 42 4.73 19.73 -1.55
CA GLN A 42 5.36 19.39 -2.83
C GLN A 42 4.90 18.02 -3.33
N ASP A 43 4.81 17.03 -2.45
CA ASP A 43 4.29 15.70 -2.80
C ASP A 43 2.87 15.78 -3.33
N LYS A 44 2.02 16.60 -2.69
CA LYS A 44 0.63 16.79 -3.11
C LYS A 44 0.53 17.47 -4.48
N ILE A 45 1.36 18.47 -4.74
CA ILE A 45 1.39 19.16 -6.02
C ILE A 45 1.81 18.21 -7.15
N LEU A 46 2.89 17.46 -6.93
CA LEU A 46 3.37 16.48 -7.91
C LEU A 46 2.33 15.39 -8.18
N ALA A 47 1.64 14.92 -7.15
CA ALA A 47 0.59 13.92 -7.29
C ALA A 47 -0.57 14.44 -8.13
N GLN A 48 -1.01 15.68 -7.92
CA GLN A 48 -2.09 16.28 -8.68
C GLN A 48 -1.74 16.42 -10.16
N GLN A 49 -0.48 16.68 -10.50
CA GLN A 49 -0.01 16.77 -11.89
C GLN A 49 -0.17 15.45 -12.65
N VAL A 50 -0.12 14.31 -11.95
CA VAL A 50 -0.30 12.98 -12.54
C VAL A 50 -1.67 12.38 -12.26
N GLY A 51 -2.56 13.11 -11.62
CA GLY A 51 -3.98 12.76 -11.52
C GLY A 51 -4.42 12.00 -10.28
N TYR A 52 -3.67 12.07 -9.18
CA TYR A 52 -4.11 11.48 -7.91
C TYR A 52 -3.86 12.43 -6.73
N ASN A 53 -4.44 12.10 -5.58
CA ASN A 53 -4.28 12.88 -4.35
C ASN A 53 -3.40 12.11 -3.37
N ALA A 54 -2.18 12.62 -3.13
CA ALA A 54 -1.30 12.00 -2.15
C ALA A 54 -1.83 12.25 -0.74
N SER A 55 -2.19 11.19 -0.04
CA SER A 55 -2.66 11.28 1.36
C SER A 55 -1.48 11.20 2.32
N MET A 56 -0.62 10.21 2.13
CA MET A 56 0.51 9.94 3.03
C MET A 56 1.69 9.37 2.28
N ILE A 57 2.84 9.44 2.91
CA ILE A 57 4.04 8.71 2.51
C ILE A 57 4.27 7.60 3.52
N VAL A 58 4.41 6.38 3.03
CA VAL A 58 4.64 5.20 3.87
C VAL A 58 6.02 4.64 3.59
N GLU A 59 6.84 4.52 4.63
CA GLU A 59 8.18 3.96 4.52
C GLU A 59 8.18 2.55 5.07
N ILE A 60 8.66 1.60 4.28
CA ILE A 60 8.82 0.20 4.68
C ILE A 60 10.17 -0.34 4.22
N ALA A 61 10.55 -1.51 4.73
CA ALA A 61 11.75 -2.18 4.25
C ALA A 61 11.54 -2.61 2.79
N ALA A 62 12.50 -2.30 1.93
CA ALA A 62 12.37 -2.60 0.50
C ALA A 62 12.23 -4.10 0.21
N CYS A 63 12.82 -4.95 1.07
CA CYS A 63 12.77 -6.40 0.88
C CYS A 63 11.37 -7.01 1.06
N VAL A 64 10.44 -6.31 1.72
CA VAL A 64 9.07 -6.81 1.91
C VAL A 64 8.10 -6.30 0.85
N TYR A 65 8.51 -5.35 0.02
CA TYR A 65 7.67 -4.83 -1.05
C TYR A 65 7.85 -5.64 -2.34
N ASN A 66 6.75 -6.13 -2.89
CA ASN A 66 6.76 -6.92 -4.14
C ASN A 66 5.74 -6.40 -5.16
N ASN A 67 5.74 -5.10 -5.40
CA ASN A 67 4.85 -4.44 -6.36
C ASN A 67 3.37 -4.54 -6.00
N ALA A 68 3.06 -4.55 -4.71
CA ALA A 68 1.68 -4.57 -4.23
C ALA A 68 0.94 -3.31 -4.71
N PRO A 69 -0.32 -3.44 -5.19
CA PRO A 69 -1.10 -2.30 -5.67
C PRO A 69 -1.71 -1.46 -4.55
N PHE A 70 -1.82 -2.01 -3.35
CA PHE A 70 -2.41 -1.32 -2.20
C PHE A 70 -1.81 -1.87 -0.90
N LEU A 71 -2.09 -1.18 0.19
CA LEU A 71 -1.76 -1.65 1.53
C LEU A 71 -2.95 -1.47 2.47
N ILE A 72 -2.97 -2.21 3.56
CA ILE A 72 -4.01 -2.14 4.58
C ILE A 72 -3.36 -1.74 5.90
N ASP A 73 -3.86 -0.67 6.53
CA ASP A 73 -3.45 -0.28 7.87
C ASP A 73 -4.12 -1.23 8.88
N GLU A 74 -3.35 -2.06 9.53
CA GLU A 74 -3.87 -3.06 10.45
C GLU A 74 -4.57 -2.47 11.67
N SER A 75 -4.21 -1.23 12.07
CA SER A 75 -4.81 -0.60 13.24
C SER A 75 -6.21 -0.05 12.98
N THR A 76 -6.50 0.37 11.75
CA THR A 76 -7.77 0.98 11.39
C THR A 76 -8.57 0.18 10.38
N GLY A 77 -7.93 -0.71 9.64
CA GLY A 77 -8.54 -1.45 8.54
C GLY A 77 -8.69 -0.60 7.26
N GLU A 78 -8.12 0.59 7.23
CA GLU A 78 -8.20 1.46 6.06
C GLU A 78 -7.30 0.95 4.93
N ILE A 79 -7.79 1.07 3.71
CA ILE A 79 -7.05 0.68 2.51
C ILE A 79 -6.49 1.92 1.85
N PHE A 80 -5.20 1.87 1.51
CA PHE A 80 -4.50 2.93 0.79
C PHE A 80 -3.99 2.37 -0.53
N ASP A 81 -4.34 3.01 -1.63
CA ASP A 81 -3.81 2.65 -2.95
C ASP A 81 -2.39 3.17 -3.09
N ILE A 82 -1.47 2.31 -3.51
CA ILE A 82 -0.07 2.68 -3.75
C ILE A 82 0.02 3.27 -5.15
N LYS A 83 0.28 4.56 -5.25
CA LYS A 83 0.31 5.28 -6.51
C LYS A 83 1.71 5.45 -7.08
N GLN A 84 2.70 5.59 -6.20
CA GLN A 84 4.07 5.80 -6.61
C GLN A 84 5.01 5.19 -5.60
N THR A 85 6.14 4.71 -6.05
CA THR A 85 7.19 4.17 -5.19
C THR A 85 8.49 4.90 -5.47
N PHE A 86 9.29 5.09 -4.42
CA PHE A 86 10.63 5.66 -4.53
C PHE A 86 11.58 4.91 -3.62
N ARG A 87 12.62 4.38 -4.19
CA ARG A 87 13.69 3.73 -3.42
C ARG A 87 14.96 4.55 -3.60
N PRO A 88 15.43 5.24 -2.53
CA PRO A 88 16.70 5.95 -2.60
C PRO A 88 17.85 4.99 -2.93
N GLU A 89 18.81 5.46 -3.70
CA GLU A 89 19.97 4.66 -4.10
C GLU A 89 20.69 4.12 -2.87
N LYS A 90 21.00 2.82 -2.88
CA LYS A 90 21.66 2.09 -1.78
C LYS A 90 20.85 2.07 -0.49
N SER A 91 19.59 2.44 -0.50
CA SER A 91 18.73 2.36 0.67
C SER A 91 18.10 0.98 0.82
N ARG A 92 17.93 0.55 2.07
CA ARG A 92 17.16 -0.66 2.39
C ARG A 92 15.66 -0.36 2.55
N MET A 93 15.28 0.89 2.43
CA MET A 93 13.92 1.36 2.62
C MET A 93 13.33 1.77 1.28
N ILE A 94 12.02 1.66 1.17
CA ILE A 94 11.26 2.15 0.04
C ILE A 94 10.17 3.09 0.55
N LEU A 95 9.95 4.17 -0.17
CA LEU A 95 8.89 5.13 0.13
C LEU A 95 7.72 4.91 -0.82
N LEU A 96 6.54 4.78 -0.26
CA LEU A 96 5.31 4.56 -1.00
C LEU A 96 4.44 5.80 -0.88
N THR A 97 4.12 6.45 -1.99
CA THR A 97 3.14 7.53 -2.00
C THR A 97 1.77 6.90 -2.19
N VAL A 98 0.90 7.10 -1.22
CA VAL A 98 -0.40 6.43 -1.18
C VAL A 98 -1.55 7.42 -1.16
N GLU A 99 -2.68 6.98 -1.72
CA GLU A 99 -3.94 7.69 -1.69
C GLU A 99 -4.94 6.87 -0.89
N LYS A 100 -5.60 7.49 0.09
CA LYS A 100 -6.61 6.84 0.88
C LYS A 100 -7.81 6.49 0.01
N ARG A 101 -8.21 5.22 0.01
CA ARG A 101 -9.36 4.75 -0.74
C ARG A 101 -10.63 5.12 0.00
N GLU A 102 -11.51 5.90 -0.64
CA GLU A 102 -12.83 6.20 -0.07
C GLU A 102 -13.65 4.92 0.04
N ASN A 103 -14.34 4.75 1.19
CA ASN A 103 -15.14 3.57 1.49
C ASN A 103 -14.34 2.26 1.43
N GLY A 104 -13.02 2.35 1.38
CA GLY A 104 -12.14 1.20 1.37
C GLY A 104 -11.75 0.80 2.78
N ARG A 105 -12.58 0.01 3.44
CA ARG A 105 -12.21 -0.63 4.70
C ARG A 105 -12.25 -2.13 4.53
N PHE A 106 -11.24 -2.74 5.09
CA PHE A 106 -11.11 -4.18 5.06
C PHE A 106 -11.79 -4.83 6.26
#